data_c238aeab6ccf52b993be8c0cc0ab6c77
#
_entry.id   c238aeab6ccf52b993be8c0cc0ab6c77
#
_cell.length_a   1.000
_cell.length_b   1.000
_cell.length_c   1.000
_cell.angle_alpha   90.00
_cell.angle_beta   90.00
_cell.angle_gamma   90.00
#
_symmetry.space_group_name_H-M   'P 1'
#
loop_
_entity.id
_entity.type
_entity.pdbx_description
1 polymer ?
#
loop_
_entity_poly.entity_id
_entity_poly.type
_entity_poly.pdbx_seq_one_letter_code
_entity_poly.pdbx_strand_id
1 'polypeptide(L)'
;MAWKEQMVPIVVPGSGLVLEGVWQKGAGRGAVIAPPHPEYGGSLENPVVSELAYALYKAGVASLRFNWRGVGASQGVISGDSAAADEDYLAALVAIEGSASE
;
A
#
# COMPACT_ATOMS: atom_id res chain seq x y z
N MET A 1 -23.43 -1.08 -6.01
CA MET A 1 -22.36 -0.07 -6.14
C MET A 1 -21.04 -0.76 -6.36
N ALA A 2 -20.25 -0.26 -7.31
CA ALA A 2 -18.99 -0.89 -7.66
C ALA A 2 -17.89 -0.51 -6.67
N TRP A 3 -17.10 -1.49 -6.25
CA TRP A 3 -15.89 -1.27 -5.49
C TRP A 3 -14.81 -0.82 -6.47
N LYS A 4 -14.51 0.47 -6.47
CA LYS A 4 -13.53 1.04 -7.37
C LYS A 4 -12.19 1.21 -6.69
N GLU A 5 -11.17 0.72 -7.35
CA GLU A 5 -9.80 0.84 -6.90
C GLU A 5 -9.00 1.59 -7.95
N GLN A 6 -7.99 2.31 -7.50
CA GLN A 6 -7.15 3.10 -8.37
C GLN A 6 -5.69 2.75 -8.13
N MET A 7 -4.97 2.44 -9.20
CA MET A 7 -3.54 2.21 -9.12
C MET A 7 -2.84 3.55 -8.90
N VAL A 8 -1.97 3.61 -7.90
CA VAL A 8 -1.21 4.82 -7.60
C VAL A 8 0.25 4.48 -7.39
N PRO A 9 1.17 5.30 -7.92
CA PRO A 9 2.59 5.12 -7.63
C PRO A 9 2.92 5.72 -6.27
N ILE A 10 3.79 5.06 -5.52
CA ILE A 10 4.27 5.54 -4.24
C ILE A 10 5.78 5.73 -4.36
N VAL A 11 6.25 6.97 -4.28
CA VAL A 11 7.68 7.27 -4.40
C VAL A 11 8.33 7.21 -3.02
N VAL A 12 9.39 6.41 -2.89
CA VAL A 12 10.15 6.30 -1.66
C VAL A 12 11.19 7.42 -1.65
N PRO A 13 11.11 8.37 -0.69
CA PRO A 13 12.08 9.45 -0.61
C PRO A 13 13.50 8.93 -0.42
N GLY A 14 14.45 9.63 -0.99
CA GLY A 14 15.86 9.26 -0.91
C GLY A 14 16.30 8.33 -2.03
N SER A 15 15.69 7.14 -2.11
CA SER A 15 16.04 6.17 -3.15
C SER A 15 15.40 6.49 -4.49
N GLY A 16 14.24 7.13 -4.48
CA GLY A 16 13.47 7.39 -5.68
C GLY A 16 12.75 6.15 -6.24
N LEU A 17 12.78 5.02 -5.53
CA LEU A 17 12.05 3.83 -5.96
C LEU A 17 10.55 4.11 -5.99
N VAL A 18 9.87 3.52 -6.96
CA VAL A 18 8.41 3.65 -7.09
C VAL A 18 7.78 2.31 -6.73
N LEU A 19 6.91 2.33 -5.73
CA LEU A 19 6.17 1.15 -5.30
C LEU A 19 4.81 1.11 -5.96
N GLU A 20 4.32 -0.10 -6.19
CA GLU A 20 2.97 -0.32 -6.69
C GLU A 20 1.98 -0.17 -5.53
N GLY A 21 0.99 0.72 -5.69
CA GLY A 21 -0.04 0.91 -4.69
C GLY A 21 -1.43 0.83 -5.29
N VAL A 22 -2.41 0.50 -4.45
CA VAL A 22 -3.82 0.49 -4.84
C VAL A 22 -4.58 1.34 -3.83
N TRP A 23 -5.15 2.42 -4.32
CA TRP A 23 -5.92 3.37 -3.53
C TRP A 23 -7.41 3.09 -3.66
N GLN A 24 -8.09 3.15 -2.54
CA GLN A 24 -9.53 3.06 -2.49
C GLN A 24 -10.07 4.22 -1.67
N LYS A 25 -10.91 5.02 -2.29
CA LYS A 25 -11.45 6.21 -1.64
C LYS A 25 -12.45 5.82 -0.54
N GLY A 26 -12.45 6.61 0.50
CA GLY A 26 -13.42 6.52 1.59
C GLY A 26 -13.73 7.89 2.12
N ALA A 27 -14.43 7.97 3.25
CA ALA A 27 -14.83 9.22 3.87
C ALA A 27 -14.09 9.43 5.18
N GLY A 28 -13.35 10.54 5.29
CA GLY A 28 -12.73 10.98 6.53
C GLY A 28 -11.44 10.27 6.90
N ARG A 29 -11.53 9.00 7.26
CA ARG A 29 -10.38 8.24 7.74
C ARG A 29 -9.69 7.48 6.64
N GLY A 30 -8.39 7.24 6.83
CA GLY A 30 -7.60 6.41 5.93
C GLY A 30 -6.80 5.38 6.68
N ALA A 31 -6.51 4.26 6.03
CA ALA A 31 -5.72 3.18 6.59
C ALA A 31 -4.72 2.67 5.55
N VAL A 32 -3.50 2.40 5.99
CA VAL A 32 -2.50 1.73 5.16
C VAL A 32 -2.51 0.26 5.52
N ILE A 33 -2.59 -0.61 4.51
CA ILE A 33 -2.51 -2.04 4.71
C ILE A 33 -1.16 -2.50 4.21
N ALA A 34 -0.29 -2.91 5.13
CA ALA A 34 1.01 -3.47 4.80
C ALA A 34 0.86 -4.98 4.61
N PRO A 35 1.26 -5.53 3.45
CA PRO A 35 1.20 -6.98 3.28
C PRO A 35 2.25 -7.68 4.15
N PRO A 36 2.11 -9.00 4.34
CA PRO A 36 3.15 -9.76 5.03
C PRO A 36 4.51 -9.59 4.34
N HIS A 37 5.57 -9.92 5.06
CA HIS A 37 6.92 -9.82 4.51
C HIS A 37 7.03 -10.59 3.19
N PRO A 38 7.74 -10.05 2.17
CA PRO A 38 7.82 -10.68 0.85
C PRO A 38 8.34 -12.12 0.88
N GLU A 39 9.24 -12.44 1.82
CA GLU A 39 9.77 -13.80 1.96
C GLU A 39 8.71 -14.81 2.38
N TYR A 40 7.57 -14.33 2.88
CA TYR A 40 6.44 -15.19 3.25
C TYR A 40 5.30 -15.03 2.24
N GLY A 41 5.62 -14.67 1.00
CA GLY A 41 4.64 -14.52 -0.06
C GLY A 41 3.77 -13.28 0.08
N GLY A 42 4.25 -12.28 0.80
CA GLY A 42 3.47 -11.06 1.05
C GLY A 42 3.37 -10.14 -0.16
N SER A 43 2.15 -9.84 -0.57
CA SER A 43 1.90 -8.87 -1.64
C SER A 43 0.52 -8.26 -1.43
N LEU A 44 0.23 -7.20 -2.17
CA LEU A 44 -1.09 -6.57 -2.13
C LEU A 44 -2.20 -7.51 -2.63
N GLU A 45 -1.84 -8.59 -3.31
CA GLU A 45 -2.80 -9.60 -3.78
C GLU A 45 -3.06 -10.70 -2.74
N ASN A 46 -2.39 -10.66 -1.60
CA ASN A 46 -2.65 -11.62 -0.52
C ASN A 46 -4.14 -11.57 -0.15
N PRO A 47 -4.83 -12.73 -0.04
CA PRO A 47 -6.26 -12.73 0.25
C PRO A 47 -6.64 -11.99 1.53
N VAL A 48 -5.80 -12.05 2.57
CA VAL A 48 -6.08 -11.31 3.82
C VAL A 48 -6.03 -9.81 3.58
N VAL A 49 -5.06 -9.34 2.80
CA VAL A 49 -4.94 -7.93 2.44
C VAL A 49 -6.17 -7.47 1.66
N SER A 50 -6.60 -8.27 0.69
CA SER A 50 -7.78 -7.94 -0.11
C SER A 50 -9.05 -7.93 0.72
N GLU A 51 -9.20 -8.87 1.65
CA GLU A 51 -10.37 -8.89 2.52
C GLU A 51 -10.40 -7.72 3.48
N LEU A 52 -9.25 -7.31 4.01
CA LEU A 52 -9.17 -6.12 4.85
C LEU A 52 -9.56 -4.87 4.06
N ALA A 53 -9.07 -4.74 2.83
CA ALA A 53 -9.42 -3.61 1.98
C ALA A 53 -10.92 -3.56 1.71
N TYR A 54 -11.54 -4.71 1.45
CA TYR A 54 -12.97 -4.78 1.21
C TYR A 54 -13.77 -4.42 2.46
N ALA A 55 -13.34 -4.92 3.62
CA ALA A 55 -14.00 -4.58 4.89
C ALA A 55 -13.92 -3.07 5.17
N LEU A 56 -12.77 -2.46 4.91
CA LEU A 56 -12.62 -1.02 5.06
C LEU A 56 -13.52 -0.26 4.08
N TYR A 57 -13.61 -0.74 2.85
CA TYR A 57 -14.53 -0.16 1.87
C TYR A 57 -15.97 -0.16 2.37
N LYS A 58 -16.42 -1.29 2.91
CA LYS A 58 -17.79 -1.39 3.43
C LYS A 58 -18.02 -0.49 4.64
N ALA A 59 -16.96 -0.21 5.40
CA ALA A 59 -17.04 0.70 6.54
C ALA A 59 -16.87 2.18 6.16
N GLY A 60 -16.65 2.48 4.87
CA GLY A 60 -16.46 3.85 4.41
C GLY A 60 -15.08 4.41 4.69
N VAL A 61 -14.10 3.56 4.99
CA VAL A 61 -12.74 3.99 5.30
C VAL A 61 -11.87 3.86 4.06
N ALA A 62 -11.16 4.94 3.73
CA ALA A 62 -10.19 4.92 2.63
C ALA A 62 -9.05 3.98 2.96
N SER A 63 -8.49 3.31 1.96
CA SER A 63 -7.36 2.43 2.17
C SER A 63 -6.32 2.56 1.08
N LEU A 64 -5.06 2.34 1.47
CA LEU A 64 -3.95 2.24 0.54
C LEU A 64 -3.21 0.95 0.90
N ARG A 65 -3.18 0.01 -0.04
CA ARG A 65 -2.32 -1.16 0.09
C ARG A 65 -1.22 -1.08 -0.95
N PHE A 66 -0.11 -1.72 -0.69
CA PHE A 66 1.05 -1.58 -1.54
C PHE A 66 1.86 -2.86 -1.60
N ASN A 67 2.76 -2.94 -2.57
CA ASN A 67 3.76 -3.99 -2.65
C ASN A 67 5.10 -3.45 -2.18
N TRP A 68 5.79 -4.25 -1.36
CA TRP A 68 7.16 -3.95 -0.95
C TRP A 68 8.06 -3.83 -2.18
N ARG A 69 9.22 -3.15 -2.03
CA ARG A 69 10.20 -3.07 -3.12
C ARG A 69 10.54 -4.46 -3.64
N GLY A 70 10.65 -4.58 -4.95
CA GLY A 70 10.97 -5.86 -5.61
C GLY A 70 9.79 -6.82 -5.75
N VAL A 71 8.60 -6.45 -5.26
CA VAL A 71 7.41 -7.31 -5.35
C VAL A 71 6.45 -6.75 -6.39
N GLY A 72 5.91 -7.63 -7.24
CA GLY A 72 4.96 -7.23 -8.27
C GLY A 72 5.53 -6.14 -9.17
N ALA A 73 4.81 -5.06 -9.37
CA ALA A 73 5.23 -3.92 -10.18
C ALA A 73 6.05 -2.88 -9.41
N SER A 74 6.35 -3.12 -8.12
CA SER A 74 7.21 -2.23 -7.36
C SER A 74 8.65 -2.35 -7.83
N GLN A 75 9.34 -1.22 -7.94
CA GLN A 75 10.75 -1.19 -8.34
C GLN A 75 11.67 -1.71 -7.22
N GLY A 76 12.92 -1.95 -7.57
CA GLY A 76 13.93 -2.38 -6.61
C GLY A 76 14.01 -3.88 -6.49
N VAL A 77 14.64 -4.34 -5.41
CA VAL A 77 14.87 -5.77 -5.14
C VAL A 77 14.29 -6.11 -3.77
N ILE A 78 13.77 -7.32 -3.63
CA ILE A 78 13.29 -7.80 -2.35
C ILE A 78 14.44 -7.74 -1.34
N SER A 79 14.15 -7.15 -0.18
CA SER A 79 15.15 -6.97 0.87
C SER A 79 14.63 -7.54 2.18
N GLY A 80 15.50 -8.25 2.91
CA GLY A 80 15.20 -8.69 4.27
C GLY A 80 15.56 -7.65 5.31
N ASP A 81 16.03 -6.46 4.88
CA ASP A 81 16.45 -5.41 5.78
C ASP A 81 15.23 -4.65 6.32
N SER A 82 15.11 -4.59 7.65
CA SER A 82 14.00 -3.87 8.27
C SER A 82 14.03 -2.37 7.97
N ALA A 83 15.20 -1.78 7.76
CA ALA A 83 15.28 -0.37 7.39
C ALA A 83 14.64 -0.11 6.04
N ALA A 84 14.81 -1.02 5.08
CA ALA A 84 14.17 -0.89 3.77
C ALA A 84 12.65 -1.01 3.88
N ALA A 85 12.16 -1.93 4.71
CA ALA A 85 10.73 -2.08 4.95
C ALA A 85 10.15 -0.83 5.61
N ASP A 86 10.86 -0.26 6.57
CA ASP A 86 10.42 0.98 7.22
C ASP A 86 10.31 2.12 6.23
N GLU A 87 11.27 2.25 5.31
CA GLU A 87 11.21 3.28 4.28
C GLU A 87 10.00 3.12 3.37
N ASP A 88 9.73 1.90 2.96
CA ASP A 88 8.58 1.61 2.10
C ASP A 88 7.27 1.92 2.82
N TYR A 89 7.15 1.50 4.07
CA TYR A 89 5.94 1.73 4.85
C TYR A 89 5.71 3.21 5.11
N LEU A 90 6.78 3.95 5.47
CA LEU A 90 6.67 5.39 5.68
C LEU A 90 6.26 6.12 4.39
N ALA A 91 6.78 5.68 3.24
CA ALA A 91 6.38 6.26 1.97
C ALA A 91 4.88 6.08 1.72
N ALA A 92 4.34 4.90 2.06
CA ALA A 92 2.91 4.64 1.94
C ALA A 92 2.08 5.51 2.89
N LEU A 93 2.56 5.70 4.13
CA LEU A 93 1.88 6.57 5.10
C LEU A 93 1.83 8.02 4.61
N VAL A 94 2.93 8.52 4.06
CA VAL A 94 2.96 9.88 3.53
C VAL A 94 2.03 10.02 2.33
N ALA A 95 1.98 9.00 1.48
CA ALA A 95 1.12 9.01 0.31
C ALA A 95 -0.36 9.07 0.70
N ILE A 96 -0.77 8.30 1.71
CA ILE A 96 -2.17 8.29 2.12
C ILE A 96 -2.56 9.60 2.81
N GLU A 97 -1.64 10.23 3.54
CA GLU A 97 -1.91 11.53 4.13
C GLU A 97 -2.27 12.57 3.07
N GLY A 98 -1.52 12.60 1.98
CA GLY A 98 -1.80 13.51 0.88
C GLY A 98 -3.13 13.22 0.22
N SER A 99 -3.49 11.95 0.05
CA SER A 99 -4.74 11.55 -0.58
C SER A 99 -5.94 11.76 0.34
N ALA A 100 -5.78 11.48 1.63
CA ALA A 100 -6.88 11.59 2.59
C ALA A 100 -7.27 13.02 2.91
N SER A 101 -6.36 13.97 2.71
CA SER A 101 -6.64 15.38 2.99
C SER A 101 -7.35 16.08 1.84
N GLU A 102 -7.54 15.42 0.74
CA GLU A 102 -8.31 15.95 -0.39
C GLU A 102 -9.83 15.68 -0.21
#